data_c7d0c38384624f6a16d65b0d79f08824
#
_entry.id   c7d0c38384624f6a16d65b0d79f08824
#
_cell.length_a   1.000
_cell.length_b   1.000
_cell.length_c   1.000
_cell.angle_alpha   90.00
_cell.angle_beta   90.00
_cell.angle_gamma   90.00
#
_symmetry.space_group_name_H-M   'P 1'
#
loop_
_entity.id
_entity.type
_entity.pdbx_description
1 polymer ?
#
loop_
_entity_poly.entity_id
_entity_poly.type
_entity_poly.pdbx_seq_one_letter_code
_entity_poly.pdbx_strand_id
1 'polypeptide(L)'
;MNWILTEHHDQGTIFGVSKIVEHKDGQARPIFQEKIESPFGPAAGPHTQLAQNLIAAYAGGSRFFEVKTVQKMDGAELAACVPRPCILAADEGYNQEWSTELTVPQAMDEYIKAWCALKVLSKVYDLGDPDGFVFNMSVGYDLEGIKGEKVDTFLNGMMNAAETPIFQECISVLHELFPAEKDAIDAISPRISRSVTLSTLHGCPPEEIERIATYLIEEKGLHTFVKCNPTLLGYETARSILDEMGYDYIAFDDHHFNEDLQYKDAVPMFHRLEKRATDRGLEFGLKLSNTFPVDVKAGELPSEEMYMAGKSLFPLTTTMAARLSREFDGKLRLSYAGGADAFNIDKLFTCGIWPITMATTELKPGGYQRFTQIGEILDKLDFAPFGGVDVLGIDALALSARRDKYHLKDIKPLPRRKLLE
;
A
#
# COMPACT_ATOMS: atom_id res chain seq x y z
N MET A 1 18.27 -11.61 -11.19
CA MET A 1 17.85 -12.33 -12.43
C MET A 1 18.28 -13.80 -12.43
N ASN A 2 19.55 -14.15 -12.32
CA ASN A 2 20.00 -15.58 -12.38
C ASN A 2 19.22 -16.51 -11.44
N TRP A 3 18.95 -16.09 -10.19
CA TRP A 3 18.12 -16.86 -9.28
C TRP A 3 16.73 -17.16 -9.86
N ILE A 4 16.04 -16.13 -10.36
CA ILE A 4 14.69 -16.27 -10.93
C ILE A 4 14.69 -17.24 -12.11
N LEU A 5 15.66 -17.09 -13.03
CA LEU A 5 15.76 -17.95 -14.21
C LEU A 5 15.99 -19.41 -13.83
N THR A 6 16.91 -19.66 -12.88
CA THR A 6 17.21 -21.01 -12.39
C THR A 6 16.03 -21.61 -11.64
N GLU A 7 15.43 -20.87 -10.70
CA GLU A 7 14.30 -21.34 -9.90
C GLU A 7 13.09 -21.66 -10.79
N HIS A 8 12.77 -20.75 -11.71
CA HIS A 8 11.63 -20.96 -12.62
C HIS A 8 11.86 -22.16 -13.55
N HIS A 9 13.07 -22.31 -14.10
CA HIS A 9 13.42 -23.46 -14.94
C HIS A 9 13.33 -24.79 -14.17
N ASP A 10 13.87 -24.84 -12.96
CA ASP A 10 14.02 -26.09 -12.21
C ASP A 10 12.76 -26.46 -11.40
N GLN A 11 11.98 -25.49 -10.95
CA GLN A 11 10.89 -25.68 -10.00
C GLN A 11 9.56 -25.09 -10.47
N GLY A 12 9.55 -24.26 -11.51
CA GLY A 12 8.34 -23.56 -11.97
C GLY A 12 7.85 -22.49 -10.98
N THR A 13 8.74 -21.98 -10.12
CA THR A 13 8.41 -20.99 -9.09
C THR A 13 9.21 -19.70 -9.28
N ILE A 14 8.71 -18.60 -8.73
CA ILE A 14 9.41 -17.30 -8.68
C ILE A 14 9.46 -16.85 -7.23
N PHE A 15 10.64 -16.83 -6.62
CA PHE A 15 10.86 -16.54 -5.20
C PHE A 15 9.89 -17.30 -4.28
N GLY A 16 9.73 -18.62 -4.55
CA GLY A 16 8.87 -19.52 -3.79
C GLY A 16 7.36 -19.38 -4.08
N VAL A 17 6.95 -18.45 -4.93
CA VAL A 17 5.55 -18.38 -5.42
C VAL A 17 5.37 -19.50 -6.43
N SER A 18 4.60 -20.53 -6.04
CA SER A 18 4.39 -21.73 -6.84
C SER A 18 3.17 -21.67 -7.76
N LYS A 19 2.19 -20.84 -7.41
CA LYS A 19 1.02 -20.59 -8.23
C LYS A 19 1.13 -19.19 -8.83
N ILE A 20 1.92 -19.12 -9.90
CA ILE A 20 2.16 -17.89 -10.65
C ILE A 20 0.87 -17.49 -11.38
N VAL A 21 0.51 -16.22 -11.33
CA VAL A 21 -0.69 -15.68 -11.94
C VAL A 21 -0.37 -15.05 -13.29
N GLU A 22 -1.09 -15.49 -14.32
CA GLU A 22 -1.07 -14.94 -15.67
C GLU A 22 -2.31 -14.05 -15.86
N HIS A 23 -2.12 -12.80 -16.28
CA HIS A 23 -3.23 -11.92 -16.65
C HIS A 23 -3.41 -11.92 -18.17
N LYS A 24 -4.68 -11.89 -18.61
CA LYS A 24 -5.02 -11.89 -20.03
C LYS A 24 -5.15 -10.46 -20.55
N ASP A 25 -4.83 -10.28 -21.82
CA ASP A 25 -5.01 -9.01 -22.52
C ASP A 25 -6.42 -8.42 -22.36
N GLY A 26 -6.51 -7.10 -22.25
CA GLY A 26 -7.76 -6.35 -22.22
C GLY A 26 -8.41 -6.21 -20.85
N GLN A 27 -7.84 -6.76 -19.78
CA GLN A 27 -8.37 -6.62 -18.41
C GLN A 27 -7.88 -5.35 -17.69
N ALA A 28 -6.87 -4.68 -18.19
CA ALA A 28 -6.29 -3.52 -17.52
C ALA A 28 -7.25 -2.32 -17.45
N ARG A 29 -7.24 -1.62 -16.30
CA ARG A 29 -8.06 -0.43 -16.03
C ARG A 29 -7.19 0.79 -15.74
N PRO A 30 -7.64 1.99 -16.16
CA PRO A 30 -6.85 3.20 -16.04
C PRO A 30 -6.76 3.68 -14.59
N ILE A 31 -5.56 4.10 -14.22
CA ILE A 31 -5.22 4.79 -12.98
C ILE A 31 -3.96 5.62 -13.21
N PHE A 32 -3.92 6.88 -12.74
CA PHE A 32 -2.73 7.76 -12.80
C PHE A 32 -2.12 7.94 -14.19
N GLN A 33 -2.95 7.98 -15.23
CA GLN A 33 -2.52 7.98 -16.64
C GLN A 33 -1.69 6.73 -17.03
N GLU A 34 -1.81 5.67 -16.27
CA GLU A 34 -1.27 4.33 -16.46
C GLU A 34 -2.42 3.33 -16.41
N LYS A 35 -2.12 2.05 -16.33
CA LYS A 35 -3.15 0.99 -16.21
C LYS A 35 -2.69 -0.14 -15.31
N ILE A 36 -3.63 -0.82 -14.69
CA ILE A 36 -3.38 -2.03 -13.87
C ILE A 36 -4.29 -3.16 -14.29
N GLU A 37 -3.77 -4.38 -14.34
CA GLU A 37 -4.51 -5.59 -14.70
C GLU A 37 -5.24 -6.21 -13.50
N SER A 38 -4.81 -5.88 -12.29
CA SER A 38 -5.52 -6.25 -11.06
C SER A 38 -5.56 -5.09 -10.06
N PRO A 39 -6.64 -5.01 -9.24
CA PRO A 39 -6.87 -3.85 -8.37
C PRO A 39 -6.17 -3.93 -7.02
N PHE A 40 -5.18 -4.80 -6.84
CA PHE A 40 -4.56 -5.05 -5.55
C PHE A 40 -3.04 -5.20 -5.62
N GLY A 41 -2.41 -5.15 -4.44
CA GLY A 41 -1.01 -5.43 -4.27
C GLY A 41 -0.50 -5.19 -2.85
N PRO A 42 0.83 -5.13 -2.65
CA PRO A 42 1.41 -4.90 -1.35
C PRO A 42 1.32 -3.42 -0.95
N ALA A 43 1.02 -3.16 0.32
CA ALA A 43 1.11 -1.84 0.93
C ALA A 43 2.59 -1.49 1.25
N ALA A 44 2.88 -0.21 1.40
CA ALA A 44 4.20 0.27 1.78
C ALA A 44 4.64 -0.31 3.15
N GLY A 45 5.72 -1.06 3.16
CA GLY A 45 6.25 -1.71 4.35
C GLY A 45 7.58 -2.41 4.08
N PRO A 46 8.17 -3.11 5.07
CA PRO A 46 9.43 -3.83 4.87
C PRO A 46 9.35 -4.90 3.78
N HIS A 47 8.17 -5.44 3.52
CA HIS A 47 7.87 -6.40 2.46
C HIS A 47 7.80 -5.79 1.05
N THR A 48 8.00 -4.50 0.87
CA THR A 48 8.08 -3.81 -0.43
C THR A 48 9.39 -3.03 -0.61
N GLN A 49 10.42 -3.35 0.16
CA GLN A 49 11.70 -2.67 0.13
C GLN A 49 12.65 -3.25 -0.92
N LEU A 50 12.65 -4.57 -1.11
CA LEU A 50 13.59 -5.27 -1.98
C LEU A 50 12.94 -5.64 -3.31
N ALA A 51 13.72 -5.61 -4.38
CA ALA A 51 13.28 -6.01 -5.71
C ALA A 51 12.66 -7.42 -5.73
N GLN A 52 13.29 -8.38 -5.03
CA GLN A 52 12.77 -9.75 -4.93
C GLN A 52 11.37 -9.82 -4.33
N ASN A 53 11.05 -8.96 -3.37
CA ASN A 53 9.75 -8.91 -2.72
C ASN A 53 8.66 -8.41 -3.69
N LEU A 54 8.98 -7.35 -4.44
CA LEU A 54 8.09 -6.79 -5.46
C LEU A 54 7.84 -7.80 -6.59
N ILE A 55 8.89 -8.52 -7.02
CA ILE A 55 8.78 -9.57 -8.05
C ILE A 55 7.94 -10.75 -7.54
N ALA A 56 8.13 -11.18 -6.28
CA ALA A 56 7.31 -12.23 -5.68
C ALA A 56 5.82 -11.84 -5.62
N ALA A 57 5.53 -10.59 -5.21
CA ALA A 57 4.16 -10.07 -5.19
C ALA A 57 3.55 -10.02 -6.60
N TYR A 58 4.33 -9.60 -7.60
CA TYR A 58 3.91 -9.60 -9.01
C TYR A 58 3.55 -11.01 -9.50
N ALA A 59 4.42 -11.98 -9.21
CA ALA A 59 4.18 -13.40 -9.55
C ALA A 59 2.89 -13.93 -8.90
N GLY A 60 2.53 -13.45 -7.71
CA GLY A 60 1.28 -13.74 -7.02
C GLY A 60 0.03 -13.03 -7.60
N GLY A 61 0.19 -12.17 -8.63
CA GLY A 61 -0.91 -11.49 -9.31
C GLY A 61 -1.11 -10.02 -8.95
N SER A 62 -0.26 -9.46 -8.08
CA SER A 62 -0.31 -8.02 -7.76
C SER A 62 0.03 -7.16 -8.96
N ARG A 63 -0.69 -6.02 -9.12
CA ARG A 63 -0.43 -5.04 -10.19
C ARG A 63 -0.40 -3.59 -9.70
N PHE A 64 -0.71 -3.35 -8.44
CA PHE A 64 -0.55 -2.04 -7.81
C PHE A 64 0.38 -2.17 -6.61
N PHE A 65 1.55 -1.52 -6.66
CA PHE A 65 2.59 -1.65 -5.65
C PHE A 65 2.81 -0.32 -4.95
N GLU A 66 2.60 -0.27 -3.65
CA GLU A 66 3.10 0.83 -2.84
C GLU A 66 4.50 0.46 -2.36
N VAL A 67 5.52 1.09 -2.94
CA VAL A 67 6.89 0.88 -2.48
C VAL A 67 7.08 1.49 -1.09
N LYS A 68 7.99 0.92 -0.31
CA LYS A 68 8.22 1.36 1.08
C LYS A 68 8.47 2.86 1.14
N THR A 69 7.80 3.50 2.09
CA THR A 69 7.92 4.95 2.35
C THR A 69 9.38 5.34 2.57
N VAL A 70 9.82 6.38 1.86
CA VAL A 70 11.09 7.05 2.10
C VAL A 70 10.87 8.34 2.88
N GLN A 71 11.85 8.69 3.70
CA GLN A 71 11.79 9.87 4.56
C GLN A 71 13.21 10.40 4.84
N LYS A 72 13.31 11.53 5.53
CA LYS A 72 14.58 12.16 5.87
C LYS A 72 15.51 11.24 6.65
N MET A 73 14.99 10.53 7.66
CA MET A 73 15.72 9.50 8.40
C MET A 73 15.62 8.16 7.68
N ASP A 74 16.75 7.49 7.47
CA ASP A 74 16.81 6.20 6.79
C ASP A 74 17.96 5.31 7.29
N GLY A 75 17.98 4.05 6.87
CA GLY A 75 19.07 3.12 7.11
C GLY A 75 19.53 3.08 8.58
N ALA A 76 20.80 3.37 8.81
CA ALA A 76 21.41 3.31 10.14
C ALA A 76 20.86 4.37 11.11
N GLU A 77 20.41 5.53 10.61
CA GLU A 77 19.81 6.58 11.44
C GLU A 77 18.52 6.06 12.07
N LEU A 78 17.67 5.46 11.26
CA LEU A 78 16.40 4.87 11.71
C LEU A 78 16.64 3.66 12.62
N ALA A 79 17.59 2.79 12.26
CA ALA A 79 17.96 1.62 13.05
C ALA A 79 18.46 1.98 14.46
N ALA A 80 19.07 3.15 14.63
CA ALA A 80 19.53 3.64 15.94
C ALA A 80 18.39 4.15 16.84
N CYS A 81 17.26 4.57 16.25
CA CYS A 81 16.14 5.17 16.97
C CYS A 81 15.03 4.15 17.30
N VAL A 82 14.90 3.09 16.50
CA VAL A 82 13.79 2.12 16.64
C VAL A 82 14.25 0.89 17.41
N PRO A 83 13.69 0.62 18.60
CA PRO A 83 14.02 -0.57 19.36
C PRO A 83 13.52 -1.84 18.63
N ARG A 84 14.20 -2.98 18.86
CA ARG A 84 13.88 -4.25 18.19
C ARG A 84 13.53 -5.34 19.23
N PRO A 85 12.60 -6.24 18.90
CA PRO A 85 11.83 -6.32 17.65
C PRO A 85 10.86 -5.15 17.47
N CYS A 86 10.64 -4.68 16.25
CA CYS A 86 9.77 -3.54 15.97
C CYS A 86 8.45 -3.93 15.28
N ILE A 87 8.26 -5.21 14.98
CA ILE A 87 7.05 -5.76 14.34
C ILE A 87 6.64 -7.04 15.06
N LEU A 88 5.34 -7.15 15.37
CA LEU A 88 4.70 -8.36 15.88
C LEU A 88 3.52 -8.70 14.95
N ALA A 89 3.68 -9.73 14.11
CA ALA A 89 2.65 -10.22 13.21
C ALA A 89 1.86 -11.38 13.86
N ALA A 90 1.11 -11.06 14.91
CA ALA A 90 0.21 -11.99 15.60
C ALA A 90 -1.21 -11.94 14.99
N ASP A 91 -2.25 -12.21 15.78
CA ASP A 91 -3.65 -12.14 15.32
C ASP A 91 -4.00 -10.69 14.91
N GLU A 92 -3.79 -9.73 15.80
CA GLU A 92 -3.61 -8.32 15.45
C GLU A 92 -2.16 -8.12 15.01
N GLY A 93 -1.91 -7.29 14.01
CA GLY A 93 -0.55 -6.85 13.68
C GLY A 93 -0.18 -5.65 14.53
N TYR A 94 1.03 -5.62 15.08
CA TYR A 94 1.58 -4.46 15.77
C TYR A 94 2.94 -4.08 15.22
N ASN A 95 3.25 -2.79 15.18
CA ASN A 95 4.57 -2.30 14.83
C ASN A 95 4.88 -1.01 15.62
N GLN A 96 6.16 -0.72 15.79
CA GLN A 96 6.64 0.57 16.28
C GLN A 96 7.01 1.48 15.10
N GLU A 97 7.61 0.89 14.09
CA GLU A 97 7.95 1.53 12.83
C GLU A 97 8.03 0.43 11.76
N TRP A 98 7.46 0.68 10.60
CA TRP A 98 7.71 -0.11 9.40
C TRP A 98 9.06 0.32 8.81
N SER A 99 10.13 0.17 9.59
CA SER A 99 11.41 0.78 9.30
C SER A 99 12.02 0.27 8.00
N THR A 100 12.67 1.20 7.31
CA THR A 100 13.56 0.92 6.20
C THR A 100 14.96 0.70 6.76
N GLU A 101 15.55 -0.47 6.50
CA GLU A 101 16.96 -0.72 6.83
C GLU A 101 17.90 -0.27 5.72
N LEU A 102 17.37 0.03 4.54
CA LEU A 102 18.08 0.60 3.42
C LEU A 102 18.17 2.12 3.53
N THR A 103 19.23 2.68 2.99
CA THR A 103 19.29 4.11 2.70
C THR A 103 18.33 4.46 1.57
N VAL A 104 17.93 5.73 1.45
CA VAL A 104 17.03 6.17 0.36
C VAL A 104 17.59 5.85 -1.03
N PRO A 105 18.90 6.07 -1.33
CA PRO A 105 19.47 5.63 -2.61
C PRO A 105 19.40 4.12 -2.84
N GLN A 106 19.68 3.30 -1.83
CA GLN A 106 19.56 1.85 -1.93
C GLN A 106 18.13 1.40 -2.21
N ALA A 107 17.14 2.03 -1.54
CA ALA A 107 15.73 1.74 -1.79
C ALA A 107 15.34 2.10 -3.22
N MET A 108 15.77 3.26 -3.73
CA MET A 108 15.54 3.66 -5.12
C MET A 108 16.13 2.63 -6.10
N ASP A 109 17.34 2.17 -5.86
CA ASP A 109 18.00 1.15 -6.69
C ASP A 109 17.17 -0.14 -6.74
N GLU A 110 16.66 -0.60 -5.60
CA GLU A 110 15.82 -1.81 -5.53
C GLU A 110 14.51 -1.64 -6.31
N TYR A 111 13.87 -0.47 -6.25
CA TYR A 111 12.63 -0.23 -7.01
C TYR A 111 12.88 -0.17 -8.51
N ILE A 112 13.97 0.46 -8.95
CA ILE A 112 14.36 0.50 -10.36
C ILE A 112 14.72 -0.90 -10.88
N LYS A 113 15.46 -1.72 -10.08
CA LYS A 113 15.75 -3.12 -10.42
C LYS A 113 14.46 -3.93 -10.61
N ALA A 114 13.50 -3.80 -9.68
CA ALA A 114 12.22 -4.49 -9.77
C ALA A 114 11.45 -4.07 -11.03
N TRP A 115 11.37 -2.77 -11.31
CA TRP A 115 10.73 -2.24 -12.50
C TRP A 115 11.30 -2.83 -13.78
N CYS A 116 12.61 -2.71 -13.97
CA CYS A 116 13.28 -3.23 -15.16
C CYS A 116 13.10 -4.75 -15.32
N ALA A 117 13.25 -5.50 -14.22
CA ALA A 117 13.06 -6.94 -14.23
C ALA A 117 11.62 -7.33 -14.61
N LEU A 118 10.61 -6.67 -14.02
CA LEU A 118 9.20 -6.98 -14.28
C LEU A 118 8.78 -6.66 -15.71
N LYS A 119 9.31 -5.59 -16.33
CA LYS A 119 9.03 -5.26 -17.74
C LYS A 119 9.47 -6.37 -18.70
N VAL A 120 10.54 -7.10 -18.37
CA VAL A 120 11.01 -8.23 -19.20
C VAL A 120 10.34 -9.54 -18.79
N LEU A 121 10.25 -9.83 -17.48
CA LEU A 121 9.67 -11.08 -16.99
C LEU A 121 8.19 -11.22 -17.35
N SER A 122 7.43 -10.13 -17.32
CA SER A 122 6.02 -10.13 -17.74
C SER A 122 5.86 -10.66 -19.18
N LYS A 123 6.76 -10.29 -20.07
CA LYS A 123 6.77 -10.75 -21.47
C LYS A 123 7.35 -12.15 -21.62
N VAL A 124 8.51 -12.42 -21.03
CA VAL A 124 9.23 -13.69 -21.20
C VAL A 124 8.46 -14.88 -20.63
N TYR A 125 7.75 -14.65 -19.55
CA TYR A 125 6.94 -15.69 -18.89
C TYR A 125 5.43 -15.54 -19.13
N ASP A 126 5.03 -14.64 -20.04
CA ASP A 126 3.61 -14.41 -20.39
C ASP A 126 2.72 -14.12 -19.17
N LEU A 127 3.24 -13.30 -18.24
CA LEU A 127 2.55 -13.01 -16.98
C LEU A 127 1.53 -11.88 -17.09
N GLY A 128 1.48 -11.17 -18.22
CA GLY A 128 0.61 -10.05 -18.48
C GLY A 128 1.30 -8.93 -19.28
N ASP A 129 0.58 -7.81 -19.46
CA ASP A 129 1.07 -6.64 -20.16
C ASP A 129 2.26 -6.01 -19.39
N PRO A 130 3.42 -5.79 -20.03
CA PRO A 130 4.54 -5.07 -19.41
C PRO A 130 4.15 -3.69 -18.84
N ASP A 131 3.11 -3.06 -19.36
CA ASP A 131 2.57 -1.79 -18.87
C ASP A 131 1.31 -1.95 -18.02
N GLY A 132 0.97 -3.18 -17.62
CA GLY A 132 -0.22 -3.52 -16.85
C GLY A 132 -0.06 -3.41 -15.34
N PHE A 133 0.97 -2.74 -14.82
CA PHE A 133 1.18 -2.54 -13.39
C PHE A 133 1.73 -1.15 -13.07
N VAL A 134 1.53 -0.71 -11.84
CA VAL A 134 1.94 0.61 -11.34
C VAL A 134 2.78 0.48 -10.07
N PHE A 135 3.88 1.22 -10.03
CA PHE A 135 4.61 1.52 -8.80
C PHE A 135 4.17 2.89 -8.29
N ASN A 136 3.61 2.92 -7.10
CA ASN A 136 3.21 4.13 -6.40
C ASN A 136 4.24 4.44 -5.32
N MET A 137 4.88 5.60 -5.41
CA MET A 137 5.83 6.06 -4.38
C MET A 137 5.11 6.32 -3.06
N SER A 138 5.85 6.26 -1.97
CA SER A 138 5.38 6.73 -0.67
C SER A 138 6.45 7.60 -0.04
N VAL A 139 6.07 8.79 0.40
CA VAL A 139 6.97 9.72 1.09
C VAL A 139 6.33 10.21 2.37
N GLY A 140 7.16 10.48 3.36
CA GLY A 140 6.72 10.99 4.65
C GLY A 140 7.70 12.02 5.20
N TYR A 141 7.41 12.57 6.36
CA TYR A 141 8.10 13.61 7.10
C TYR A 141 7.50 15.01 6.86
N ASP A 142 8.29 16.09 7.10
CA ASP A 142 7.89 17.48 6.85
C ASP A 142 8.27 17.94 5.42
N LEU A 143 7.80 19.11 5.03
CA LEU A 143 8.06 19.67 3.70
C LEU A 143 9.57 19.92 3.47
N GLU A 144 10.28 20.39 4.47
CA GLU A 144 11.72 20.64 4.40
C GLU A 144 12.50 19.34 4.16
N GLY A 145 12.10 18.26 4.84
CA GLY A 145 12.68 16.93 4.64
C GLY A 145 12.39 16.36 3.24
N ILE A 146 11.17 16.55 2.74
CA ILE A 146 10.76 16.08 1.41
C ILE A 146 11.44 16.89 0.30
N LYS A 147 11.64 18.21 0.49
CA LYS A 147 12.42 19.08 -0.41
C LYS A 147 13.94 18.90 -0.26
N GLY A 148 14.39 18.25 0.81
CA GLY A 148 15.80 17.98 1.05
C GLY A 148 16.41 17.08 -0.03
N GLU A 149 17.71 17.27 -0.32
CA GLU A 149 18.42 16.60 -1.42
C GLU A 149 18.18 15.09 -1.48
N LYS A 150 18.16 14.41 -0.33
CA LYS A 150 17.98 12.95 -0.22
C LYS A 150 16.63 12.50 -0.82
N VAL A 151 15.51 13.09 -0.39
CA VAL A 151 14.16 12.70 -0.85
C VAL A 151 13.85 13.30 -2.22
N ASP A 152 14.33 14.52 -2.49
CA ASP A 152 14.16 15.15 -3.80
C ASP A 152 14.85 14.35 -4.92
N THR A 153 16.08 13.86 -4.65
CA THR A 153 16.81 12.98 -5.59
C THR A 153 16.04 11.68 -5.84
N PHE A 154 15.46 11.09 -4.79
CA PHE A 154 14.61 9.90 -4.93
C PHE A 154 13.39 10.19 -5.81
N LEU A 155 12.63 11.26 -5.53
CA LEU A 155 11.46 11.62 -6.33
C LEU A 155 11.82 11.82 -7.81
N ASN A 156 12.88 12.58 -8.07
CA ASN A 156 13.33 12.85 -9.45
C ASN A 156 13.82 11.57 -10.15
N GLY A 157 14.55 10.69 -9.46
CA GLY A 157 15.03 9.43 -10.00
C GLY A 157 13.89 8.45 -10.30
N MET A 158 12.86 8.39 -9.45
CA MET A 158 11.67 7.58 -9.70
C MET A 158 10.79 8.15 -10.82
N MET A 159 10.75 9.47 -10.97
CA MET A 159 10.03 10.12 -12.08
C MET A 159 10.77 9.99 -13.42
N ASN A 160 12.10 9.89 -13.39
CA ASN A 160 12.94 9.65 -14.56
C ASN A 160 14.28 9.03 -14.15
N ALA A 161 14.41 7.73 -14.32
CA ALA A 161 15.60 6.97 -13.98
C ALA A 161 16.66 6.90 -15.09
N ALA A 162 16.45 7.53 -16.25
CA ALA A 162 17.29 7.38 -17.43
C ALA A 162 18.79 7.58 -17.16
N GLU A 163 19.13 8.57 -16.34
CA GLU A 163 20.52 8.92 -16.02
C GLU A 163 21.03 8.24 -14.74
N THR A 164 20.23 7.41 -14.10
CA THR A 164 20.69 6.68 -12.90
C THR A 164 21.61 5.53 -13.30
N PRO A 165 22.75 5.35 -12.60
CA PRO A 165 23.66 4.25 -12.91
C PRO A 165 22.96 2.88 -12.87
N ILE A 166 22.05 2.68 -11.92
CA ILE A 166 21.36 1.41 -11.74
C ILE A 166 20.41 1.10 -12.90
N PHE A 167 19.71 2.09 -13.47
CA PHE A 167 18.86 1.87 -14.65
C PHE A 167 19.69 1.41 -15.85
N GLN A 168 20.81 2.09 -16.10
CA GLN A 168 21.73 1.74 -17.20
C GLN A 168 22.35 0.34 -16.99
N GLU A 169 22.74 0.00 -15.76
CA GLU A 169 23.22 -1.34 -15.41
C GLU A 169 22.13 -2.40 -15.68
N CYS A 170 20.89 -2.15 -15.24
CA CYS A 170 19.77 -3.06 -15.48
C CYS A 170 19.54 -3.31 -16.97
N ILE A 171 19.51 -2.26 -17.79
CA ILE A 171 19.32 -2.38 -19.23
C ILE A 171 20.47 -3.22 -19.84
N SER A 172 21.73 -2.97 -19.46
CA SER A 172 22.88 -3.74 -19.93
C SER A 172 22.78 -5.23 -19.58
N VAL A 173 22.48 -5.53 -18.30
CA VAL A 173 22.33 -6.93 -17.84
C VAL A 173 21.15 -7.64 -18.53
N LEU A 174 20.04 -6.94 -18.74
CA LEU A 174 18.89 -7.51 -19.45
C LEU A 174 19.21 -7.84 -20.91
N HIS A 175 19.97 -7.01 -21.61
CA HIS A 175 20.44 -7.32 -22.96
C HIS A 175 21.33 -8.58 -23.00
N GLU A 176 22.19 -8.76 -22.01
CA GLU A 176 23.03 -9.96 -21.91
C GLU A 176 22.21 -11.24 -21.68
N LEU A 177 21.22 -11.15 -20.78
CA LEU A 177 20.41 -12.31 -20.38
C LEU A 177 19.30 -12.65 -21.40
N PHE A 178 18.76 -11.64 -22.08
CA PHE A 178 17.62 -11.77 -23.00
C PHE A 178 17.89 -11.12 -24.36
N PRO A 179 18.90 -11.58 -25.11
CA PRO A 179 19.27 -10.96 -26.38
C PRO A 179 18.16 -11.00 -27.45
N ALA A 180 17.20 -11.93 -27.32
CA ALA A 180 16.02 -12.01 -28.19
C ALA A 180 14.98 -10.91 -27.90
N GLU A 181 15.03 -10.29 -26.73
CA GLU A 181 14.05 -9.28 -26.27
C GLU A 181 14.59 -7.84 -26.41
N LYS A 182 15.58 -7.63 -27.27
CA LYS A 182 16.29 -6.34 -27.40
C LYS A 182 15.35 -5.16 -27.53
N ASP A 183 14.39 -5.22 -28.46
CA ASP A 183 13.47 -4.10 -28.71
C ASP A 183 12.56 -3.81 -27.51
N ALA A 184 12.15 -4.84 -26.78
CA ALA A 184 11.35 -4.69 -25.57
C ALA A 184 12.17 -4.07 -24.43
N ILE A 185 13.46 -4.43 -24.33
CA ILE A 185 14.38 -3.88 -23.32
C ILE A 185 14.68 -2.41 -23.64
N ASP A 186 14.95 -2.08 -24.90
CA ASP A 186 15.18 -0.70 -25.33
C ASP A 186 13.94 0.21 -25.13
N ALA A 187 12.74 -0.38 -25.12
CA ALA A 187 11.48 0.31 -24.89
C ALA A 187 11.10 0.48 -23.40
N ILE A 188 11.88 -0.06 -22.47
CA ILE A 188 11.59 0.09 -21.03
C ILE A 188 11.58 1.56 -20.66
N SER A 189 10.42 2.04 -20.19
CA SER A 189 10.27 3.43 -19.76
C SER A 189 11.16 3.71 -18.54
N PRO A 190 11.97 4.77 -18.57
CA PRO A 190 12.70 5.22 -17.38
C PRO A 190 11.81 5.90 -16.35
N ARG A 191 10.54 6.12 -16.65
CA ARG A 191 9.56 6.64 -15.70
C ARG A 191 9.01 5.51 -14.86
N ILE A 192 9.57 5.36 -13.65
CA ILE A 192 9.24 4.28 -12.73
C ILE A 192 7.89 4.54 -12.04
N SER A 193 7.60 5.80 -11.73
CA SER A 193 6.35 6.17 -11.05
C SER A 193 5.84 7.54 -11.48
N ARG A 194 4.50 7.67 -11.53
CA ARG A 194 3.76 8.92 -11.78
C ARG A 194 2.95 9.38 -10.58
N SER A 195 2.99 8.61 -9.49
CA SER A 195 2.10 8.81 -8.35
C SER A 195 2.81 8.65 -7.01
N VAL A 196 2.24 9.25 -6.00
CA VAL A 196 2.80 9.24 -4.64
C VAL A 196 1.70 9.21 -3.59
N THR A 197 1.92 8.43 -2.53
CA THR A 197 1.15 8.53 -1.29
C THR A 197 1.93 9.36 -0.28
N LEU A 198 1.33 10.46 0.18
CA LEU A 198 1.84 11.23 1.29
C LEU A 198 1.44 10.56 2.62
N SER A 199 2.42 10.09 3.37
CA SER A 199 2.26 9.45 4.68
C SER A 199 2.91 10.32 5.74
N THR A 200 2.14 11.23 6.34
CA THR A 200 2.62 12.11 7.40
C THR A 200 2.68 11.39 8.74
N LEU A 201 3.51 11.91 9.63
CA LEU A 201 3.58 11.48 11.02
C LEU A 201 2.30 11.85 11.78
N HIS A 202 2.03 11.16 12.88
CA HIS A 202 1.03 11.61 13.85
C HIS A 202 1.39 13.01 14.37
N GLY A 203 0.39 13.85 14.61
CA GLY A 203 0.58 15.24 15.04
C GLY A 203 0.99 16.22 13.93
N CYS A 204 1.02 15.81 12.66
CA CYS A 204 1.33 16.72 11.55
C CYS A 204 0.18 17.73 11.36
N PRO A 205 0.44 19.07 11.42
CA PRO A 205 -0.60 20.08 11.26
C PRO A 205 -1.27 20.03 9.87
N PRO A 206 -2.57 20.37 9.77
CA PRO A 206 -3.30 20.39 8.50
C PRO A 206 -2.63 21.25 7.42
N GLU A 207 -2.13 22.42 7.81
CA GLU A 207 -1.45 23.35 6.90
C GLU A 207 -0.17 22.74 6.31
N GLU A 208 0.56 21.95 7.09
CA GLU A 208 1.76 21.27 6.63
C GLU A 208 1.41 20.14 5.66
N ILE A 209 0.39 19.34 5.97
CA ILE A 209 -0.12 18.30 5.06
C ILE A 209 -0.53 18.92 3.72
N GLU A 210 -1.28 20.04 3.75
CA GLU A 210 -1.70 20.74 2.55
C GLU A 210 -0.52 21.30 1.74
N ARG A 211 0.49 21.87 2.41
CA ARG A 211 1.71 22.38 1.77
C ARG A 211 2.48 21.28 1.07
N ILE A 212 2.67 20.13 1.73
CA ILE A 212 3.38 18.98 1.15
C ILE A 212 2.60 18.43 -0.05
N ALA A 213 1.30 18.18 0.10
CA ALA A 213 0.47 17.67 -0.98
C ALA A 213 0.44 18.64 -2.17
N THR A 214 0.35 19.95 -1.92
CA THR A 214 0.42 20.99 -2.95
C THR A 214 1.77 20.94 -3.69
N TYR A 215 2.89 20.80 -2.99
CA TYR A 215 4.21 20.64 -3.59
C TYR A 215 4.29 19.42 -4.52
N LEU A 216 3.78 18.26 -4.06
CA LEU A 216 3.80 17.04 -4.86
C LEU A 216 2.92 17.15 -6.11
N ILE A 217 1.76 17.80 -6.01
CA ILE A 217 0.83 18.04 -7.12
C ILE A 217 1.38 19.12 -8.06
N GLU A 218 1.77 20.28 -7.53
CA GLU A 218 2.03 21.47 -8.34
C GLU A 218 3.46 21.58 -8.85
N GLU A 219 4.44 21.26 -8.01
CA GLU A 219 5.86 21.39 -8.37
C GLU A 219 6.39 20.08 -8.96
N LYS A 220 5.97 18.92 -8.43
CA LYS A 220 6.41 17.60 -8.95
C LYS A 220 5.50 17.03 -10.04
N GLY A 221 4.27 17.48 -10.15
CA GLY A 221 3.32 16.99 -11.18
C GLY A 221 2.92 15.54 -10.97
N LEU A 222 2.75 15.11 -9.72
CA LEU A 222 2.43 13.73 -9.35
C LEU A 222 0.94 13.57 -9.00
N HIS A 223 0.34 12.49 -9.48
CA HIS A 223 -0.92 11.99 -8.92
C HIS A 223 -0.69 11.70 -7.44
N THR A 224 -1.58 12.16 -6.56
CA THR A 224 -1.29 12.18 -5.12
C THR A 224 -2.41 11.59 -4.30
N PHE A 225 -2.07 10.61 -3.44
CA PHE A 225 -2.92 10.20 -2.33
C PHE A 225 -2.44 10.81 -1.02
N VAL A 226 -3.37 11.27 -0.20
CA VAL A 226 -3.09 11.61 1.21
C VAL A 226 -3.52 10.44 2.08
N LYS A 227 -2.59 9.89 2.86
CA LYS A 227 -2.86 8.78 3.78
C LYS A 227 -3.47 9.32 5.07
N CYS A 228 -4.65 8.81 5.40
CA CYS A 228 -5.41 9.24 6.57
C CYS A 228 -5.12 8.35 7.77
N ASN A 229 -5.00 8.95 8.95
CA ASN A 229 -4.90 8.22 10.23
C ASN A 229 -6.31 7.81 10.71
N PRO A 230 -6.49 6.65 11.34
CA PRO A 230 -7.77 6.24 11.91
C PRO A 230 -8.29 7.18 13.01
N THR A 231 -7.41 7.97 13.61
CA THR A 231 -7.75 9.06 14.55
C THR A 231 -8.72 10.09 13.98
N LEU A 232 -8.82 10.20 12.64
CA LEU A 232 -9.80 11.02 11.93
C LEU A 232 -11.25 10.65 12.28
N LEU A 233 -11.50 9.47 12.83
CA LEU A 233 -12.83 9.06 13.34
C LEU A 233 -13.28 9.79 14.60
N GLY A 234 -12.33 10.32 15.37
CA GLY A 234 -12.53 10.81 16.73
C GLY A 234 -12.50 9.70 17.77
N TYR A 235 -12.04 10.03 18.99
CA TYR A 235 -11.80 9.10 20.09
C TYR A 235 -13.02 8.23 20.43
N GLU A 236 -14.16 8.85 20.71
CA GLU A 236 -15.39 8.17 21.11
C GLU A 236 -15.86 7.14 20.07
N THR A 237 -15.75 7.48 18.78
CA THR A 237 -16.13 6.56 17.70
C THR A 237 -15.18 5.37 17.63
N ALA A 238 -13.87 5.61 17.67
CA ALA A 238 -12.87 4.56 17.60
C ALA A 238 -12.99 3.61 18.83
N ARG A 239 -13.13 4.16 20.03
CA ARG A 239 -13.30 3.39 21.27
C ARG A 239 -14.57 2.54 21.22
N SER A 240 -15.70 3.14 20.84
CA SER A 240 -16.98 2.42 20.74
C SER A 240 -16.92 1.23 19.77
N ILE A 241 -16.25 1.42 18.61
CA ILE A 241 -16.10 0.33 17.63
C ILE A 241 -15.27 -0.82 18.20
N LEU A 242 -14.13 -0.51 18.82
CA LEU A 242 -13.23 -1.53 19.36
C LEU A 242 -13.87 -2.27 20.55
N ASP A 243 -14.59 -1.57 21.41
CA ASP A 243 -15.31 -2.19 22.54
C ASP A 243 -16.43 -3.13 22.04
N GLU A 244 -17.23 -2.68 21.06
CA GLU A 244 -18.28 -3.51 20.44
C GLU A 244 -17.73 -4.81 19.87
N MET A 245 -16.48 -4.79 19.40
CA MET A 245 -15.80 -5.93 18.76
C MET A 245 -15.03 -6.83 19.72
N GLY A 246 -14.99 -6.52 21.03
CA GLY A 246 -14.25 -7.28 22.04
C GLY A 246 -12.76 -6.94 22.12
N TYR A 247 -12.34 -5.78 21.61
CA TYR A 247 -10.99 -5.23 21.73
C TYR A 247 -10.88 -4.19 22.85
N ASP A 248 -11.67 -4.35 23.91
CA ASP A 248 -11.68 -3.47 25.09
C ASP A 248 -10.36 -3.46 25.87
N TYR A 249 -9.55 -4.51 25.72
CA TYR A 249 -8.21 -4.60 26.31
C TYR A 249 -7.16 -3.73 25.59
N ILE A 250 -7.43 -3.28 24.36
CA ILE A 250 -6.53 -2.37 23.64
C ILE A 250 -6.61 -0.99 24.27
N ALA A 251 -5.49 -0.54 24.84
CA ALA A 251 -5.41 0.73 25.54
C ALA A 251 -4.94 1.84 24.60
N PHE A 252 -5.60 2.98 24.67
CA PHE A 252 -5.22 4.26 24.07
C PHE A 252 -6.03 5.35 24.74
N ASP A 253 -5.50 6.56 24.73
CA ASP A 253 -6.18 7.77 25.20
C ASP A 253 -6.56 8.70 24.04
N ASP A 254 -6.96 9.92 24.31
CA ASP A 254 -7.38 10.90 23.32
C ASP A 254 -6.23 11.79 22.80
N HIS A 255 -4.99 11.56 23.26
CA HIS A 255 -3.83 12.40 22.89
C HIS A 255 -3.64 12.50 21.39
N HIS A 256 -3.44 11.37 20.70
CA HIS A 256 -3.28 11.34 19.25
C HIS A 256 -4.49 11.89 18.49
N PHE A 257 -5.71 11.69 19.04
CA PHE A 257 -6.93 12.22 18.41
C PHE A 257 -7.02 13.74 18.49
N ASN A 258 -6.43 14.35 19.52
CA ASN A 258 -6.41 15.80 19.68
C ASN A 258 -5.30 16.49 18.86
N GLU A 259 -4.18 15.77 18.60
CA GLU A 259 -3.04 16.30 17.87
C GLU A 259 -3.08 16.03 16.37
N ASP A 260 -3.66 14.91 15.94
CA ASP A 260 -3.78 14.53 14.53
C ASP A 260 -4.78 15.44 13.77
N LEU A 261 -4.73 15.35 12.45
CA LEU A 261 -5.67 16.01 11.55
C LEU A 261 -7.11 15.77 11.96
N GLN A 262 -7.84 16.84 12.23
CA GLN A 262 -9.25 16.79 12.60
C GLN A 262 -10.15 16.69 11.38
N TYR A 263 -11.25 15.94 11.49
CA TYR A 263 -12.20 15.75 10.36
C TYR A 263 -12.71 17.05 9.77
N LYS A 264 -13.03 18.05 10.62
CA LYS A 264 -13.51 19.38 10.22
C LYS A 264 -12.51 20.18 9.38
N ASP A 265 -11.20 19.93 9.59
CA ASP A 265 -10.11 20.59 8.86
C ASP A 265 -9.70 19.77 7.63
N ALA A 266 -9.81 18.44 7.71
CA ALA A 266 -9.48 17.51 6.65
C ALA A 266 -10.35 17.66 5.41
N VAL A 267 -11.68 17.66 5.57
CA VAL A 267 -12.62 17.68 4.44
C VAL A 267 -12.44 18.91 3.56
N PRO A 268 -12.42 20.15 4.10
CA PRO A 268 -12.16 21.34 3.26
C PRO A 268 -10.78 21.32 2.59
N MET A 269 -9.75 20.80 3.27
CA MET A 269 -8.41 20.66 2.71
C MET A 269 -8.40 19.68 1.53
N PHE A 270 -9.04 18.52 1.66
CA PHE A 270 -9.12 17.54 0.58
C PHE A 270 -9.86 18.09 -0.65
N HIS A 271 -10.92 18.84 -0.48
CA HIS A 271 -11.59 19.53 -1.61
C HIS A 271 -10.66 20.52 -2.33
N ARG A 272 -9.84 21.28 -1.59
CA ARG A 272 -8.87 22.19 -2.21
C ARG A 272 -7.78 21.42 -2.98
N LEU A 273 -7.28 20.30 -2.41
CA LEU A 273 -6.26 19.48 -3.05
C LEU A 273 -6.79 18.75 -4.28
N GLU A 274 -8.03 18.22 -4.22
CA GLU A 274 -8.70 17.61 -5.37
C GLU A 274 -8.82 18.61 -6.52
N LYS A 275 -9.27 19.84 -6.22
CA LYS A 275 -9.36 20.90 -7.22
C LYS A 275 -7.99 21.22 -7.84
N ARG A 276 -6.93 21.38 -7.02
CA ARG A 276 -5.56 21.66 -7.49
C ARG A 276 -5.04 20.57 -8.44
N ALA A 277 -5.27 19.31 -8.10
CA ALA A 277 -4.88 18.17 -8.93
C ALA A 277 -5.67 18.16 -10.24
N THR A 278 -6.99 18.32 -10.19
CA THR A 278 -7.87 18.36 -11.35
C THR A 278 -7.49 19.49 -12.32
N ASP A 279 -7.19 20.69 -11.82
CA ASP A 279 -6.76 21.84 -12.62
C ASP A 279 -5.46 21.56 -13.39
N ARG A 280 -4.68 20.53 -13.00
CA ARG A 280 -3.44 20.06 -13.66
C ARG A 280 -3.60 18.76 -14.44
N GLY A 281 -4.80 18.22 -14.53
CA GLY A 281 -5.06 16.94 -15.17
C GLY A 281 -4.48 15.74 -14.38
N LEU A 282 -4.30 15.91 -13.07
CA LEU A 282 -3.83 14.87 -12.16
C LEU A 282 -4.99 14.29 -11.34
N GLU A 283 -4.84 13.04 -10.92
CA GLU A 283 -5.76 12.42 -9.96
C GLU A 283 -5.32 12.75 -8.52
N PHE A 284 -6.29 13.04 -7.68
CA PHE A 284 -6.16 13.12 -6.23
C PHE A 284 -7.06 12.07 -5.59
N GLY A 285 -6.64 11.53 -4.46
CA GLY A 285 -7.44 10.58 -3.69
C GLY A 285 -6.95 10.45 -2.25
N LEU A 286 -7.59 9.58 -1.50
CA LEU A 286 -7.25 9.31 -0.11
C LEU A 286 -6.82 7.86 0.06
N LYS A 287 -5.77 7.64 0.85
CA LYS A 287 -5.34 6.32 1.29
C LYS A 287 -5.88 6.01 2.67
N LEU A 288 -6.68 4.96 2.79
CA LEU A 288 -7.30 4.53 4.04
C LEU A 288 -6.78 3.15 4.44
N SER A 289 -6.09 2.98 5.55
CA SER A 289 -5.64 3.99 6.50
C SER A 289 -4.16 3.78 6.83
N ASN A 290 -3.63 4.69 7.65
CA ASN A 290 -2.44 4.39 8.42
C ASN A 290 -2.78 3.37 9.53
N THR A 291 -1.77 2.91 10.27
CA THR A 291 -1.94 2.09 11.47
C THR A 291 -2.48 2.92 12.63
N PHE A 292 -3.03 2.27 13.65
CA PHE A 292 -3.72 2.93 14.75
C PHE A 292 -2.84 2.96 16.01
N PRO A 293 -2.56 4.14 16.60
CA PRO A 293 -1.71 4.25 17.78
C PRO A 293 -2.39 3.66 19.01
N VAL A 294 -1.66 2.84 19.75
CA VAL A 294 -2.12 2.17 20.98
C VAL A 294 -0.96 2.02 21.98
N ASP A 295 -1.29 1.96 23.26
CA ASP A 295 -0.29 1.75 24.31
C ASP A 295 0.18 0.30 24.37
N VAL A 296 1.44 0.08 24.69
CA VAL A 296 1.96 -1.24 25.07
C VAL A 296 1.59 -1.51 26.54
N LYS A 297 0.82 -2.56 26.81
CA LYS A 297 0.39 -2.92 28.17
C LYS A 297 0.85 -4.30 28.64
N ALA A 298 1.11 -5.21 27.70
CA ALA A 298 1.54 -6.57 28.02
C ALA A 298 2.98 -6.87 27.55
N GLY A 299 3.75 -5.86 27.16
CA GLY A 299 5.11 -6.01 26.67
C GLY A 299 5.18 -6.62 25.26
N GLU A 300 4.18 -6.32 24.44
CA GLU A 300 4.09 -6.82 23.06
C GLU A 300 5.30 -6.40 22.23
N LEU A 301 5.74 -5.16 22.39
CA LEU A 301 6.94 -4.58 21.77
C LEU A 301 7.73 -3.76 22.81
N PRO A 302 9.04 -3.54 22.61
CA PRO A 302 9.91 -2.86 23.58
C PRO A 302 9.79 -1.32 23.50
N SER A 303 8.58 -0.78 23.70
CA SER A 303 8.26 0.65 23.69
C SER A 303 7.06 0.93 24.60
N GLU A 304 6.74 2.18 24.82
CA GLU A 304 5.51 2.58 25.55
C GLU A 304 4.28 2.58 24.63
N GLU A 305 4.48 2.87 23.34
CA GLU A 305 3.45 2.89 22.32
C GLU A 305 3.80 1.95 21.16
N MET A 306 2.78 1.52 20.44
CA MET A 306 2.87 0.74 19.22
C MET A 306 1.69 1.10 18.28
N TYR A 307 1.74 0.61 17.05
CA TYR A 307 0.70 0.85 16.07
C TYR A 307 0.00 -0.45 15.69
N MET A 308 -1.32 -0.50 15.91
CA MET A 308 -2.15 -1.64 15.56
C MET A 308 -2.47 -1.67 14.06
N ALA A 309 -2.42 -2.87 13.47
CA ALA A 309 -2.77 -3.18 12.09
C ALA A 309 -3.57 -4.49 12.01
N GLY A 310 -3.87 -4.94 10.80
CA GLY A 310 -4.56 -6.21 10.58
C GLY A 310 -6.09 -6.10 10.71
N LYS A 311 -6.75 -7.24 10.95
CA LYS A 311 -8.21 -7.36 10.90
C LYS A 311 -8.99 -6.45 11.85
N SER A 312 -8.39 -6.10 13.00
CA SER A 312 -8.98 -5.19 13.99
C SER A 312 -9.14 -3.75 13.45
N LEU A 313 -8.30 -3.39 12.48
CA LEU A 313 -8.34 -2.07 11.84
C LEU A 313 -9.47 -1.96 10.79
N PHE A 314 -9.93 -3.07 10.25
CA PHE A 314 -10.90 -3.07 9.14
C PHE A 314 -12.21 -2.33 9.44
N PRO A 315 -12.90 -2.54 10.57
CA PRO A 315 -14.11 -1.81 10.89
C PRO A 315 -13.91 -0.30 11.17
N LEU A 316 -12.75 0.07 11.71
CA LEU A 316 -12.37 1.49 11.84
C LEU A 316 -12.21 2.12 10.45
N THR A 317 -11.46 1.46 9.58
CA THR A 317 -11.15 1.98 8.24
C THR A 317 -12.37 2.01 7.33
N THR A 318 -13.24 1.00 7.36
CA THR A 318 -14.50 1.02 6.59
C THR A 318 -15.47 2.10 7.10
N THR A 319 -15.51 2.37 8.40
CA THR A 319 -16.28 3.49 8.96
C THR A 319 -15.75 4.83 8.46
N MET A 320 -14.44 5.00 8.38
CA MET A 320 -13.82 6.20 7.81
C MET A 320 -14.10 6.31 6.32
N ALA A 321 -13.99 5.21 5.57
CA ALA A 321 -14.33 5.17 4.15
C ALA A 321 -15.78 5.59 3.89
N ALA A 322 -16.72 5.08 4.69
CA ALA A 322 -18.13 5.45 4.60
C ALA A 322 -18.37 6.96 4.85
N ARG A 323 -17.72 7.54 5.87
CA ARG A 323 -17.83 8.98 6.16
C ARG A 323 -17.28 9.83 5.01
N LEU A 324 -16.07 9.53 4.55
CA LEU A 324 -15.42 10.28 3.48
C LEU A 324 -16.14 10.10 2.14
N SER A 325 -16.64 8.90 1.83
CA SER A 325 -17.41 8.69 0.60
C SER A 325 -18.68 9.56 0.55
N ARG A 326 -19.35 9.78 1.67
CA ARG A 326 -20.50 10.69 1.74
C ARG A 326 -20.12 12.15 1.47
N GLU A 327 -18.99 12.62 2.04
CA GLU A 327 -18.51 14.00 1.83
C GLU A 327 -18.21 14.31 0.36
N PHE A 328 -17.80 13.31 -0.40
CA PHE A 328 -17.42 13.46 -1.81
C PHE A 328 -18.43 12.83 -2.78
N ASP A 329 -19.66 12.52 -2.35
CA ASP A 329 -20.68 11.86 -3.17
C ASP A 329 -20.18 10.60 -3.89
N GLY A 330 -19.26 9.87 -3.28
CA GLY A 330 -18.59 8.70 -3.86
C GLY A 330 -17.60 9.00 -4.99
N LYS A 331 -17.39 10.25 -5.38
CA LYS A 331 -16.60 10.61 -6.57
C LYS A 331 -15.10 10.55 -6.33
N LEU A 332 -14.64 10.77 -5.10
CA LEU A 332 -13.22 10.72 -4.77
C LEU A 332 -12.71 9.27 -4.70
N ARG A 333 -11.59 9.01 -5.37
CA ARG A 333 -10.96 7.69 -5.31
C ARG A 333 -10.41 7.41 -3.92
N LEU A 334 -10.79 6.26 -3.36
CA LEU A 334 -10.24 5.74 -2.13
C LEU A 334 -9.33 4.55 -2.45
N SER A 335 -8.06 4.63 -2.07
CA SER A 335 -7.16 3.48 -1.95
C SER A 335 -7.27 2.93 -0.53
N TYR A 336 -7.15 1.62 -0.36
CA TYR A 336 -7.42 0.98 0.93
C TYR A 336 -6.24 0.11 1.40
N ALA A 337 -5.93 0.16 2.70
CA ALA A 337 -4.93 -0.71 3.33
C ALA A 337 -5.30 -1.14 4.76
N GLY A 338 -6.43 -0.75 5.28
CA GLY A 338 -6.84 -0.94 6.68
C GLY A 338 -7.38 -2.32 7.00
N GLY A 339 -6.52 -3.33 7.06
CA GLY A 339 -6.91 -4.69 7.45
C GLY A 339 -7.61 -5.50 6.35
N ALA A 340 -7.37 -5.15 5.08
CA ALA A 340 -7.85 -5.95 3.96
C ALA A 340 -7.13 -7.31 3.88
N ASP A 341 -7.89 -8.35 3.58
CA ASP A 341 -7.41 -9.72 3.38
C ASP A 341 -8.43 -10.57 2.58
N ALA A 342 -8.18 -11.87 2.46
CA ALA A 342 -9.01 -12.79 1.70
C ALA A 342 -10.47 -12.95 2.22
N PHE A 343 -10.80 -12.47 3.43
CA PHE A 343 -12.13 -12.59 4.02
C PHE A 343 -13.01 -11.34 3.81
N ASN A 344 -12.44 -10.26 3.29
CA ASN A 344 -13.15 -8.98 3.20
C ASN A 344 -12.84 -8.17 1.94
N ILE A 345 -11.86 -8.56 1.13
CA ILE A 345 -11.44 -7.81 -0.04
C ILE A 345 -12.52 -7.73 -1.12
N ASP A 346 -13.29 -8.79 -1.31
CA ASP A 346 -14.41 -8.83 -2.24
C ASP A 346 -15.49 -7.78 -1.90
N LYS A 347 -15.76 -7.61 -0.62
CA LYS A 347 -16.72 -6.63 -0.10
C LYS A 347 -16.27 -5.19 -0.37
N LEU A 348 -14.98 -4.90 -0.14
CA LEU A 348 -14.40 -3.59 -0.45
C LEU A 348 -14.44 -3.29 -1.95
N PHE A 349 -14.02 -4.27 -2.74
CA PHE A 349 -13.96 -4.13 -4.19
C PHE A 349 -15.36 -3.94 -4.80
N THR A 350 -16.35 -4.66 -4.31
CA THR A 350 -17.76 -4.52 -4.74
C THR A 350 -18.31 -3.11 -4.42
N CYS A 351 -17.81 -2.45 -3.38
CA CYS A 351 -18.15 -1.06 -3.09
C CYS A 351 -17.44 -0.04 -4.00
N GLY A 352 -16.67 -0.48 -4.99
CA GLY A 352 -15.91 0.41 -5.89
C GLY A 352 -14.61 0.95 -5.29
N ILE A 353 -14.14 0.41 -4.17
CA ILE A 353 -12.88 0.82 -3.54
C ILE A 353 -11.72 0.05 -4.17
N TRP A 354 -10.83 0.74 -4.84
CA TRP A 354 -9.55 0.25 -5.35
C TRP A 354 -8.62 1.39 -5.74
N PRO A 355 -7.28 1.20 -5.70
CA PRO A 355 -6.55 -0.03 -5.40
C PRO A 355 -6.61 -0.41 -3.91
N ILE A 356 -6.50 -1.73 -3.65
CA ILE A 356 -6.47 -2.28 -2.30
C ILE A 356 -5.08 -2.87 -2.05
N THR A 357 -4.41 -2.45 -0.99
CA THR A 357 -3.08 -2.93 -0.66
C THR A 357 -3.05 -3.57 0.73
N MET A 358 -2.15 -4.50 0.92
CA MET A 358 -2.03 -5.30 2.14
C MET A 358 -0.59 -5.29 2.66
N ALA A 359 -0.44 -5.41 3.97
CA ALA A 359 0.86 -5.53 4.65
C ALA A 359 0.86 -6.72 5.61
N THR A 360 -0.04 -6.73 6.60
CA THR A 360 -0.08 -7.77 7.62
C THR A 360 -0.33 -9.15 7.03
N THR A 361 -1.04 -9.23 5.91
CA THR A 361 -1.36 -10.49 5.21
C THR A 361 -0.10 -11.21 4.74
N GLU A 362 0.86 -10.49 4.16
CA GLU A 362 2.11 -11.06 3.64
C GLU A 362 3.10 -11.43 4.74
N LEU A 363 3.00 -10.81 5.91
CA LEU A 363 3.83 -11.11 7.07
C LEU A 363 3.37 -12.36 7.82
N LYS A 364 2.18 -12.87 7.52
CA LYS A 364 1.60 -14.10 8.09
C LYS A 364 1.95 -15.32 7.23
N PRO A 365 1.74 -16.56 7.76
CA PRO A 365 1.98 -17.78 6.99
C PRO A 365 1.29 -17.77 5.63
N GLY A 366 2.04 -18.14 4.59
CA GLY A 366 1.64 -18.07 3.20
C GLY A 366 2.33 -16.95 2.41
N GLY A 367 2.78 -15.88 3.10
CA GLY A 367 3.58 -14.82 2.47
C GLY A 367 2.96 -14.30 1.17
N TYR A 368 3.78 -14.11 0.15
CA TYR A 368 3.36 -13.59 -1.17
C TYR A 368 2.40 -14.52 -1.93
N GLN A 369 2.34 -15.83 -1.59
CA GLN A 369 1.34 -16.73 -2.17
C GLN A 369 -0.11 -16.35 -1.78
N ARG A 370 -0.30 -15.51 -0.74
CA ARG A 370 -1.60 -14.94 -0.39
C ARG A 370 -2.18 -14.06 -1.49
N PHE A 371 -1.35 -13.42 -2.30
CA PHE A 371 -1.82 -12.62 -3.43
C PHE A 371 -2.52 -13.47 -4.49
N THR A 372 -2.06 -14.70 -4.73
CA THR A 372 -2.77 -15.63 -5.61
C THR A 372 -4.17 -15.95 -5.07
N GLN A 373 -4.30 -16.17 -3.76
CA GLN A 373 -5.61 -16.37 -3.13
C GLN A 373 -6.52 -15.15 -3.27
N ILE A 374 -5.97 -13.95 -3.15
CA ILE A 374 -6.69 -12.69 -3.36
C ILE A 374 -7.16 -12.56 -4.82
N GLY A 375 -6.27 -12.82 -5.77
CA GLY A 375 -6.60 -12.81 -7.20
C GLY A 375 -7.76 -13.75 -7.53
N GLU A 376 -7.72 -14.98 -7.04
CA GLU A 376 -8.80 -15.96 -7.25
C GLU A 376 -10.17 -15.53 -6.70
N ILE A 377 -10.18 -14.68 -5.68
CA ILE A 377 -11.43 -14.13 -5.14
C ILE A 377 -11.93 -13.02 -6.06
N LEU A 378 -11.05 -12.10 -6.47
CA LEU A 378 -11.40 -10.93 -7.27
C LEU A 378 -11.68 -11.28 -8.75
N ASP A 379 -11.06 -12.31 -9.30
CA ASP A 379 -11.32 -12.80 -10.67
C ASP A 379 -12.79 -13.26 -10.90
N LYS A 380 -13.52 -13.46 -9.82
CA LYS A 380 -14.96 -13.78 -9.87
C LYS A 380 -15.85 -12.54 -9.99
N LEU A 381 -15.25 -11.37 -9.86
CA LEU A 381 -15.93 -10.07 -9.89
C LEU A 381 -15.52 -9.29 -11.13
N ASP A 382 -16.40 -8.39 -11.60
CA ASP A 382 -16.10 -7.54 -12.74
C ASP A 382 -15.14 -6.41 -12.32
N PHE A 383 -13.96 -6.37 -12.94
CA PHE A 383 -13.02 -5.28 -12.78
C PHE A 383 -13.33 -4.17 -13.79
N ALA A 384 -14.29 -3.32 -13.46
CA ALA A 384 -14.68 -2.15 -14.26
C ALA A 384 -13.73 -0.95 -14.03
N PRO A 385 -13.66 0.02 -14.97
CA PRO A 385 -13.05 1.32 -14.72
C PRO A 385 -13.66 1.99 -13.49
N PHE A 386 -12.87 2.83 -12.79
CA PHE A 386 -13.39 3.53 -11.62
C PHE A 386 -14.59 4.42 -11.96
N GLY A 387 -15.72 4.09 -11.43
CA GLY A 387 -16.99 4.81 -11.59
C GLY A 387 -17.45 5.53 -10.32
N GLY A 388 -16.63 5.51 -9.28
CA GLY A 388 -16.95 6.04 -7.96
C GLY A 388 -17.11 4.94 -6.91
N VAL A 389 -17.21 5.34 -5.65
CA VAL A 389 -17.48 4.47 -4.50
C VAL A 389 -18.99 4.39 -4.29
N ASP A 390 -19.52 3.19 -4.12
CA ASP A 390 -20.92 2.98 -3.72
C ASP A 390 -21.10 3.40 -2.26
N VAL A 391 -21.64 4.59 -2.06
CA VAL A 391 -21.85 5.21 -0.74
C VAL A 391 -22.74 4.36 0.15
N LEU A 392 -23.81 3.79 -0.41
CA LEU A 392 -24.72 2.93 0.36
C LEU A 392 -24.10 1.57 0.68
N GLY A 393 -23.37 1.02 -0.27
CA GLY A 393 -22.64 -0.23 -0.10
C GLY A 393 -21.57 -0.14 0.98
N ILE A 394 -20.75 0.93 0.97
CA ILE A 394 -19.71 1.12 2.01
C ILE A 394 -20.31 1.44 3.38
N ASP A 395 -21.43 2.14 3.47
CA ASP A 395 -22.16 2.33 4.71
C ASP A 395 -22.64 1.00 5.30
N ALA A 396 -23.24 0.16 4.47
CA ALA A 396 -23.69 -1.18 4.88
C ALA A 396 -22.50 -2.06 5.30
N LEU A 397 -21.38 -1.99 4.56
CA LEU A 397 -20.16 -2.73 4.90
C LEU A 397 -19.60 -2.28 6.24
N ALA A 398 -19.50 -0.98 6.51
CA ALA A 398 -19.00 -0.44 7.77
C ALA A 398 -19.82 -0.91 8.99
N LEU A 399 -21.15 -0.99 8.84
CA LEU A 399 -22.03 -1.52 9.89
C LEU A 399 -21.91 -3.03 10.07
N SER A 400 -21.80 -3.78 8.97
CA SER A 400 -21.68 -5.25 9.03
C SER A 400 -20.30 -5.70 9.52
N ALA A 401 -19.24 -4.97 9.19
CA ALA A 401 -17.86 -5.28 9.60
C ALA A 401 -17.68 -5.38 11.12
N ARG A 402 -18.40 -4.56 11.88
CA ARG A 402 -18.37 -4.57 13.34
C ARG A 402 -19.00 -5.82 13.96
N ARG A 403 -19.83 -6.55 13.22
CA ARG A 403 -20.57 -7.75 13.66
C ARG A 403 -20.08 -9.01 12.95
N ASP A 404 -19.21 -8.88 11.99
CA ASP A 404 -18.63 -10.02 11.29
C ASP A 404 -17.71 -10.79 12.22
N LYS A 405 -18.02 -12.05 12.42
CA LYS A 405 -17.29 -12.96 13.32
C LYS A 405 -15.78 -13.00 13.03
N TYR A 406 -15.39 -12.77 11.78
CA TYR A 406 -13.99 -12.74 11.40
C TYR A 406 -13.23 -11.58 12.07
N HIS A 407 -13.88 -10.42 12.20
CA HIS A 407 -13.24 -9.23 12.79
C HIS A 407 -13.33 -9.20 14.32
N LEU A 408 -14.26 -9.94 14.92
CA LEU A 408 -14.41 -10.00 16.38
C LEU A 408 -13.23 -10.71 17.04
N LYS A 409 -12.90 -10.30 18.28
CA LYS A 409 -11.80 -10.91 19.05
C LYS A 409 -12.08 -12.35 19.45
N ASP A 410 -13.29 -12.66 19.86
CA ASP A 410 -13.70 -13.94 20.45
C ASP A 410 -14.13 -15.00 19.43
N ILE A 411 -13.47 -15.10 18.28
CA ILE A 411 -13.69 -16.25 17.41
C ILE A 411 -13.11 -17.50 18.06
N LYS A 412 -13.99 -18.36 18.58
CA LYS A 412 -13.58 -19.70 19.01
C LYS A 412 -13.13 -20.47 17.75
N PRO A 413 -11.91 -21.01 17.72
CA PRO A 413 -11.47 -21.82 16.58
C PRO A 413 -12.44 -22.98 16.37
N LEU A 414 -12.77 -23.27 15.12
CA LEU A 414 -13.58 -24.44 14.77
C LEU A 414 -12.91 -25.69 15.36
N PRO A 415 -13.70 -26.62 15.96
CA PRO A 415 -13.16 -27.89 16.41
C PRO A 415 -12.40 -28.58 15.26
N ARG A 416 -11.20 -29.08 15.53
CA ARG A 416 -10.33 -29.74 14.53
C ARG A 416 -11.04 -30.76 13.63
N ARG A 417 -12.12 -31.42 14.13
CA ARG A 417 -12.93 -32.36 13.35
C ARG A 417 -13.69 -31.74 12.18
N LYS A 418 -14.05 -30.46 12.23
CA LYS A 418 -14.74 -29.76 11.13
C LYS A 418 -13.81 -29.16 10.08
N LEU A 419 -12.50 -29.19 10.31
CA LEU A 419 -11.49 -28.76 9.34
C LEU A 419 -11.06 -29.88 8.39
N LEU A 420 -11.53 -31.12 8.62
CA LEU A 420 -11.18 -32.32 7.86
C LEU A 420 -12.38 -32.91 7.10
N GLU A 421 -13.58 -32.33 7.23
CA GLU A 421 -14.78 -32.57 6.45
C GLU A 421 -14.98 -31.45 5.41
#